data_a2e5bcb24cf41b66548e8ad24f15c5b8
#
_entry.id   a2e5bcb24cf41b66548e8ad24f15c5b8
#
_cell.length_a   1.000
_cell.length_b   1.000
_cell.length_c   1.000
_cell.angle_alpha   90.00
_cell.angle_beta   90.00
_cell.angle_gamma   90.00
#
_symmetry.space_group_name_H-M   'P 1'
#
loop_
_entity.id
_entity.type
_entity.pdbx_description
1 polymer ?
#
loop_
_entity_poly.entity_id
_entity_poly.type
_entity_poly.pdbx_seq_one_letter_code
_entity_poly.pdbx_strand_id
1 'polypeptide(L)'
;VRLPSRLGVPAVSLLVALGSFAGDAPAASPAPVQLGGADSFAVLGGSTVTSAGVSTVTGDLGVSPGTAVTGFPPGMLNGSLHAGDSAAVQAHADLATAYLDAVGRSPAVPMAGPLGGLTLGPGVYASGAELTLAGGLTLDAGGDPGAVFILQAGSTLGTAAGSHVQLAGGAQACNVFWQVGSSATLGATSSLRGTILASTSISMGDGVTIDGRALARDGAVTMINDTVRVARCAGLLSSTAPAIAPFEARLTGLTQTVRTAVGAWSVTDARGNNAGYSVTVAAGAPTVDGSTSAAGTGAGMTLTPVTPTPASGNPAATGPVAMPPQVLSTTAATIASADAGTGQGGWDFAADSGVAKSLAVVIPGDASAGAYQSTLTFTTAPPAS
;
A
#
# COMPACT_ATOMS: atom_id res chain seq x y z
N VAL A 1 -32.53 -24.48 61.45
CA VAL A 1 -31.46 -25.04 60.63
C VAL A 1 -31.19 -24.03 59.50
N ARG A 2 -30.09 -23.23 59.63
CA ARG A 2 -29.64 -22.32 58.59
C ARG A 2 -28.75 -23.14 57.67
N LEU A 3 -29.06 -23.19 56.37
CA LEU A 3 -28.15 -23.70 55.33
C LEU A 3 -27.00 -22.70 55.15
N PRO A 4 -25.75 -23.17 54.99
CA PRO A 4 -24.63 -22.28 54.69
C PRO A 4 -24.72 -21.75 53.25
N SER A 5 -24.52 -20.44 53.11
CA SER A 5 -24.35 -19.77 51.83
C SER A 5 -23.19 -20.40 51.08
N ARG A 6 -23.43 -20.82 49.83
CA ARG A 6 -22.38 -21.26 48.94
C ARG A 6 -21.45 -20.05 48.68
N LEU A 7 -20.20 -20.14 49.14
CA LEU A 7 -19.14 -19.24 48.71
C LEU A 7 -18.96 -19.40 47.18
N GLY A 8 -19.29 -18.36 46.47
CA GLY A 8 -18.99 -18.26 45.04
C GLY A 8 -17.50 -18.34 44.85
N VAL A 9 -17.04 -19.27 44.05
CA VAL A 9 -15.63 -19.39 43.68
C VAL A 9 -15.29 -18.27 42.70
N PRO A 10 -14.28 -17.43 42.97
CA PRO A 10 -13.95 -16.34 42.06
C PRO A 10 -13.44 -16.90 40.73
N ALA A 11 -13.97 -16.36 39.65
CA ALA A 11 -13.50 -16.61 38.29
C ALA A 11 -12.63 -15.44 37.80
N VAL A 12 -11.59 -15.74 37.07
CA VAL A 12 -10.77 -14.77 36.36
C VAL A 12 -11.13 -14.84 34.87
N SER A 13 -11.57 -13.71 34.30
CA SER A 13 -11.79 -13.57 32.88
C SER A 13 -10.68 -12.68 32.30
N LEU A 14 -9.92 -13.18 31.34
CA LEU A 14 -8.94 -12.39 30.58
C LEU A 14 -9.58 -11.95 29.27
N LEU A 15 -9.82 -10.65 29.14
CA LEU A 15 -10.24 -10.02 27.90
C LEU A 15 -9.00 -9.48 27.20
N VAL A 16 -8.65 -10.06 26.05
CA VAL A 16 -7.58 -9.52 25.20
C VAL A 16 -8.22 -8.44 24.31
N ALA A 17 -7.91 -7.18 24.59
CA ALA A 17 -8.33 -6.07 23.73
C ALA A 17 -7.29 -5.87 22.63
N LEU A 18 -7.73 -5.90 21.37
CA LEU A 18 -6.93 -5.33 20.27
C LEU A 18 -7.00 -3.81 20.41
N GLY A 19 -5.90 -3.20 20.83
CA GLY A 19 -5.76 -1.75 20.82
C GLY A 19 -5.76 -1.25 19.38
N SER A 20 -6.81 -0.51 19.00
CA SER A 20 -6.74 0.33 17.81
C SER A 20 -5.74 1.45 18.10
N PHE A 21 -4.73 1.62 17.26
CA PHE A 21 -3.89 2.80 17.29
C PHE A 21 -4.75 4.00 16.93
N ALA A 22 -5.13 4.81 17.91
CA ALA A 22 -5.54 6.19 17.68
C ALA A 22 -4.28 7.05 17.68
N GLY A 23 -3.47 6.91 16.62
CA GLY A 23 -2.69 8.02 16.14
C GLY A 23 -3.62 8.88 15.31
N ASP A 24 -3.45 10.19 15.29
CA ASP A 24 -4.13 11.06 14.33
C ASP A 24 -3.99 10.38 12.97
N ALA A 25 -5.09 9.84 12.45
CA ALA A 25 -5.09 9.20 11.17
C ALA A 25 -4.70 10.31 10.16
N PRO A 26 -3.59 10.18 9.45
CA PRO A 26 -3.35 11.06 8.31
C PRO A 26 -4.59 11.01 7.44
N ALA A 27 -5.00 12.15 6.87
CA ALA A 27 -6.15 12.21 5.99
C ALA A 27 -6.08 11.02 5.03
N ALA A 28 -7.12 10.19 5.02
CA ALA A 28 -7.08 8.93 4.29
C ALA A 28 -6.65 9.21 2.84
N SER A 29 -5.55 8.58 2.42
CA SER A 29 -5.06 8.71 1.05
C SER A 29 -6.20 8.34 0.08
N PRO A 30 -6.44 9.12 -0.98
CA PRO A 30 -7.46 8.77 -1.97
C PRO A 30 -7.12 7.42 -2.61
N ALA A 31 -8.14 6.69 -3.08
CA ALA A 31 -7.89 5.47 -3.84
C ALA A 31 -7.19 5.79 -5.19
N PRO A 32 -6.33 4.91 -5.73
CA PRO A 32 -5.73 5.10 -7.05
C PRO A 32 -6.79 5.24 -8.16
N VAL A 33 -6.46 6.01 -9.19
CA VAL A 33 -7.28 6.09 -10.41
C VAL A 33 -7.11 4.79 -11.19
N GLN A 34 -8.22 4.13 -11.51
CA GLN A 34 -8.21 2.86 -12.24
C GLN A 34 -8.09 3.15 -13.74
N LEU A 35 -7.05 2.64 -14.38
CA LEU A 35 -6.77 2.86 -15.80
C LEU A 35 -7.37 1.80 -16.74
N GLY A 36 -7.87 0.68 -16.19
CA GLY A 36 -8.44 -0.41 -17.01
C GLY A 36 -7.47 -0.89 -18.09
N GLY A 37 -7.94 -1.02 -19.31
CA GLY A 37 -7.12 -1.41 -20.46
C GLY A 37 -6.02 -0.41 -20.83
N ALA A 38 -6.08 0.84 -20.34
CA ALA A 38 -5.01 1.81 -20.55
C ALA A 38 -3.78 1.58 -19.62
N ASP A 39 -3.85 0.65 -18.67
CA ASP A 39 -2.78 0.44 -17.70
C ASP A 39 -1.47 -0.08 -18.31
N SER A 40 -1.53 -0.87 -19.39
CA SER A 40 -0.33 -1.35 -20.09
C SER A 40 0.33 -0.29 -20.99
N PHE A 41 -0.40 0.78 -21.33
CA PHE A 41 0.07 1.78 -22.28
C PHE A 41 0.99 2.80 -21.60
N ALA A 42 2.22 2.93 -22.11
CA ALA A 42 3.12 4.03 -21.74
C ALA A 42 2.72 5.33 -22.47
N VAL A 43 2.27 5.19 -23.72
CA VAL A 43 1.84 6.30 -24.57
C VAL A 43 0.51 5.94 -25.26
N LEU A 44 -0.50 6.80 -25.12
CA LEU A 44 -1.78 6.66 -25.84
C LEU A 44 -2.23 8.02 -26.35
N GLY A 45 -2.44 8.11 -27.63
CA GLY A 45 -2.95 9.33 -28.29
C GLY A 45 -4.36 9.15 -28.82
N GLY A 46 -5.16 10.22 -28.81
CA GLY A 46 -6.48 10.23 -29.45
C GLY A 46 -6.38 10.35 -30.97
N SER A 47 -5.55 11.25 -31.46
CA SER A 47 -5.44 11.53 -32.90
C SER A 47 -4.20 10.92 -33.55
N THR A 48 -3.02 11.19 -33.02
CA THR A 48 -1.75 10.69 -33.53
C THR A 48 -0.72 10.50 -32.41
N VAL A 49 0.28 9.65 -32.65
CA VAL A 49 1.50 9.60 -31.85
C VAL A 49 2.70 9.84 -32.78
N THR A 50 3.52 10.83 -32.45
CA THR A 50 4.68 11.18 -33.28
C THR A 50 5.94 11.23 -32.41
N SER A 51 7.07 10.75 -32.97
CA SER A 51 8.38 10.87 -32.35
C SER A 51 9.37 11.43 -33.36
N ALA A 52 10.13 12.45 -32.93
CA ALA A 52 11.32 12.90 -33.62
C ALA A 52 12.55 12.42 -32.86
N GLY A 53 13.53 11.87 -33.61
CA GLY A 53 14.75 11.31 -33.03
C GLY A 53 14.55 9.96 -32.36
N VAL A 54 15.40 9.62 -31.39
CA VAL A 54 15.46 8.28 -30.77
C VAL A 54 14.72 8.28 -29.43
N SER A 55 13.39 8.32 -29.47
CA SER A 55 12.60 8.14 -28.24
C SER A 55 12.52 6.66 -27.86
N THR A 56 12.47 6.38 -26.55
CA THR A 56 12.30 5.02 -26.02
C THR A 56 10.99 4.92 -25.23
N VAL A 57 10.13 4.00 -25.65
CA VAL A 57 8.86 3.70 -24.96
C VAL A 57 8.92 2.30 -24.39
N THR A 58 8.73 2.16 -23.07
CA THR A 58 8.65 0.87 -22.37
C THR A 58 7.25 0.69 -21.78
N GLY A 59 6.47 -0.18 -22.40
CA GLY A 59 5.04 -0.38 -22.28
C GLY A 59 4.40 -0.28 -23.65
N ASP A 60 3.07 -0.47 -23.74
CA ASP A 60 2.39 -0.40 -25.02
C ASP A 60 2.28 1.05 -25.54
N LEU A 61 2.25 1.20 -26.85
CA LEU A 61 2.04 2.45 -27.54
C LEU A 61 0.76 2.33 -28.36
N GLY A 62 -0.16 3.26 -28.19
CA GLY A 62 -1.44 3.22 -28.87
C GLY A 62 -1.95 4.54 -29.40
N VAL A 63 -2.84 4.43 -30.38
CA VAL A 63 -3.62 5.56 -30.89
C VAL A 63 -5.02 5.10 -31.26
N SER A 64 -6.05 5.82 -30.79
CA SER A 64 -7.46 5.61 -31.15
C SER A 64 -8.27 6.88 -30.77
N PRO A 65 -9.26 7.34 -31.57
CA PRO A 65 -9.71 6.77 -32.86
C PRO A 65 -8.77 7.03 -34.05
N GLY A 66 -7.68 7.80 -33.83
CA GLY A 66 -6.63 7.93 -34.83
C GLY A 66 -5.94 6.59 -35.10
N THR A 67 -5.14 6.56 -36.17
CA THR A 67 -4.39 5.36 -36.56
C THR A 67 -2.93 5.66 -36.91
N ALA A 68 -2.53 6.93 -36.84
CA ALA A 68 -1.20 7.34 -37.28
C ALA A 68 -0.19 7.33 -36.14
N VAL A 69 0.82 6.48 -36.29
CA VAL A 69 2.03 6.45 -35.45
C VAL A 69 3.23 6.66 -36.36
N THR A 70 4.07 7.67 -36.05
CA THR A 70 5.25 7.98 -36.85
C THR A 70 6.49 8.14 -35.97
N GLY A 71 7.69 7.87 -36.55
CA GLY A 71 8.94 7.97 -35.84
C GLY A 71 9.34 6.71 -35.06
N PHE A 72 8.71 5.60 -35.29
CA PHE A 72 9.08 4.27 -34.78
C PHE A 72 9.25 3.28 -35.95
N PRO A 73 10.50 3.10 -36.49
CA PRO A 73 11.78 3.70 -36.09
C PRO A 73 11.95 5.17 -36.53
N PRO A 74 12.99 5.92 -36.02
CA PRO A 74 14.12 5.46 -35.20
C PRO A 74 13.82 5.31 -33.72
N GLY A 75 12.64 5.71 -33.25
CA GLY A 75 12.18 5.44 -31.89
C GLY A 75 12.13 3.93 -31.60
N MET A 76 12.35 3.58 -30.34
CA MET A 76 12.36 2.21 -29.85
C MET A 76 11.11 1.94 -29.01
N LEU A 77 10.40 0.84 -29.30
CA LEU A 77 9.24 0.39 -28.54
C LEU A 77 9.55 -0.95 -27.88
N ASN A 78 9.51 -0.98 -26.56
CA ASN A 78 9.58 -2.18 -25.73
C ASN A 78 8.17 -2.51 -25.20
N GLY A 79 7.31 -2.97 -26.08
CA GLY A 79 5.89 -3.26 -25.86
C GLY A 79 5.19 -3.51 -27.18
N SER A 80 3.88 -3.51 -27.17
CA SER A 80 3.04 -3.69 -28.36
C SER A 80 2.61 -2.37 -28.96
N LEU A 81 2.51 -2.33 -30.30
CA LEU A 81 1.96 -1.18 -31.03
C LEU A 81 0.49 -1.46 -31.37
N HIS A 82 -0.39 -0.54 -30.98
CA HIS A 82 -1.84 -0.61 -31.20
C HIS A 82 -2.33 0.63 -31.95
N ALA A 83 -2.59 0.50 -33.23
CA ALA A 83 -3.00 1.61 -34.10
C ALA A 83 -4.45 1.41 -34.59
N GLY A 84 -5.43 1.93 -33.88
CA GLY A 84 -6.86 1.81 -34.19
C GLY A 84 -7.43 0.41 -34.02
N ASP A 85 -6.72 -0.51 -33.40
CA ASP A 85 -7.19 -1.86 -33.11
C ASP A 85 -8.08 -1.92 -31.86
N SER A 86 -8.66 -3.09 -31.58
CA SER A 86 -9.58 -3.26 -30.46
C SER A 86 -8.94 -2.98 -29.09
N ALA A 87 -7.63 -3.21 -28.92
CA ALA A 87 -6.92 -2.91 -27.67
C ALA A 87 -6.79 -1.40 -27.47
N ALA A 88 -6.41 -0.65 -28.51
CA ALA A 88 -6.35 0.81 -28.44
C ALA A 88 -7.74 1.44 -28.25
N VAL A 89 -8.79 0.90 -28.90
CA VAL A 89 -10.17 1.35 -28.71
C VAL A 89 -10.63 1.17 -27.27
N GLN A 90 -10.39 0.01 -26.68
CA GLN A 90 -10.75 -0.28 -25.28
C GLN A 90 -9.93 0.59 -24.32
N ALA A 91 -8.63 0.69 -24.52
CA ALA A 91 -7.75 1.53 -23.68
C ALA A 91 -8.19 3.01 -23.71
N HIS A 92 -8.63 3.50 -24.86
CA HIS A 92 -9.13 4.88 -25.00
C HIS A 92 -10.47 5.09 -24.27
N ALA A 93 -11.39 4.12 -24.31
CA ALA A 93 -12.64 4.16 -23.56
C ALA A 93 -12.38 4.16 -22.03
N ASP A 94 -11.43 3.35 -21.58
CA ASP A 94 -11.03 3.27 -20.18
C ASP A 94 -10.28 4.54 -19.74
N LEU A 95 -9.44 5.12 -20.60
CA LEU A 95 -8.83 6.44 -20.38
C LEU A 95 -9.88 7.53 -20.16
N ALA A 96 -10.94 7.53 -20.95
CA ALA A 96 -12.03 8.50 -20.76
C ALA A 96 -12.69 8.36 -19.38
N THR A 97 -12.90 7.11 -18.93
CA THR A 97 -13.44 6.81 -17.60
C THR A 97 -12.48 7.23 -16.49
N ALA A 98 -11.19 6.89 -16.61
CA ALA A 98 -10.13 7.27 -15.67
C ALA A 98 -9.96 8.79 -15.55
N TYR A 99 -10.06 9.51 -16.69
CA TYR A 99 -10.01 10.96 -16.71
C TYR A 99 -11.16 11.58 -15.92
N LEU A 100 -12.41 11.10 -16.14
CA LEU A 100 -13.58 11.58 -15.42
C LEU A 100 -13.54 11.25 -13.93
N ASP A 101 -13.02 10.07 -13.57
CA ASP A 101 -12.76 9.71 -12.17
C ASP A 101 -11.77 10.70 -11.55
N ALA A 102 -10.64 10.96 -12.19
CA ALA A 102 -9.63 11.90 -11.68
C ALA A 102 -10.17 13.33 -11.51
N VAL A 103 -11.01 13.82 -12.44
CA VAL A 103 -11.70 15.12 -12.34
C VAL A 103 -12.68 15.15 -11.16
N GLY A 104 -13.42 14.06 -10.93
CA GLY A 104 -14.47 13.98 -9.92
C GLY A 104 -13.95 13.79 -8.48
N ARG A 105 -12.65 13.61 -8.29
CA ARG A 105 -12.08 13.35 -6.96
C ARG A 105 -12.20 14.54 -6.03
N SER A 106 -12.79 14.32 -4.87
CA SER A 106 -13.03 15.34 -3.84
C SER A 106 -12.97 14.71 -2.44
N PRO A 107 -12.73 15.48 -1.36
CA PRO A 107 -12.43 16.91 -1.39
C PRO A 107 -11.04 17.18 -1.97
N ALA A 108 -10.91 18.24 -2.77
CA ALA A 108 -9.62 18.69 -3.28
C ALA A 108 -9.10 19.88 -2.46
N VAL A 109 -7.82 19.90 -2.19
CA VAL A 109 -7.12 21.02 -1.58
C VAL A 109 -6.88 22.07 -2.68
N PRO A 110 -7.45 23.28 -2.58
CA PRO A 110 -7.17 24.33 -3.54
C PRO A 110 -5.70 24.71 -3.53
N MET A 111 -5.10 24.85 -4.71
CA MET A 111 -3.69 25.24 -4.82
C MET A 111 -3.47 26.30 -5.90
N ALA A 112 -2.39 27.07 -5.73
CA ALA A 112 -1.90 27.96 -6.77
C ALA A 112 -1.23 27.16 -7.89
N GLY A 113 -1.19 27.72 -9.12
CA GLY A 113 -0.61 27.07 -10.28
C GLY A 113 0.88 26.69 -10.17
N PRO A 114 1.76 27.54 -9.59
CA PRO A 114 3.18 27.22 -9.45
C PRO A 114 3.45 26.13 -8.42
N LEU A 115 4.12 25.04 -8.86
CA LEU A 115 4.44 23.86 -8.04
C LEU A 115 5.90 23.84 -7.55
N GLY A 116 6.76 24.65 -8.16
CA GLY A 116 8.21 24.64 -7.88
C GLY A 116 8.54 24.94 -6.42
N GLY A 117 9.36 24.09 -5.81
CA GLY A 117 9.77 24.19 -4.40
C GLY A 117 8.77 23.66 -3.38
N LEU A 118 7.59 23.17 -3.81
CA LEU A 118 6.61 22.62 -2.89
C LEU A 118 6.96 21.19 -2.47
N THR A 119 6.55 20.83 -1.26
CA THR A 119 6.45 19.45 -0.79
C THR A 119 4.99 19.15 -0.48
N LEU A 120 4.41 18.16 -1.16
CA LEU A 120 3.02 17.78 -1.01
C LEU A 120 2.92 16.38 -0.39
N GLY A 121 2.03 16.23 0.60
CA GLY A 121 1.60 14.95 1.13
C GLY A 121 0.57 14.25 0.22
N PRO A 122 0.14 13.02 0.58
CA PRO A 122 -0.92 12.33 -0.14
C PRO A 122 -2.22 13.13 -0.18
N GLY A 123 -2.93 13.09 -1.31
CA GLY A 123 -4.19 13.82 -1.40
C GLY A 123 -4.59 14.20 -2.82
N VAL A 124 -5.68 14.96 -2.90
CA VAL A 124 -6.17 15.58 -4.14
C VAL A 124 -5.92 17.08 -4.05
N TYR A 125 -5.27 17.63 -5.07
CA TYR A 125 -4.92 19.05 -5.17
C TYR A 125 -5.48 19.64 -6.46
N ALA A 126 -6.15 20.77 -6.39
CA ALA A 126 -6.80 21.36 -7.56
C ALA A 126 -6.41 22.82 -7.74
N SER A 127 -6.02 23.16 -8.98
CA SER A 127 -5.96 24.53 -9.49
C SER A 127 -7.11 24.74 -10.47
N GLY A 128 -7.86 25.81 -10.29
CA GLY A 128 -8.89 26.21 -11.26
C GLY A 128 -8.33 26.73 -12.60
N ALA A 129 -7.01 26.89 -12.69
CA ALA A 129 -6.29 27.37 -13.86
C ALA A 129 -5.21 26.35 -14.28
N GLU A 130 -4.09 26.84 -14.81
CA GLU A 130 -2.93 26.03 -15.15
C GLU A 130 -2.18 25.54 -13.91
N LEU A 131 -1.44 24.43 -14.06
CA LEU A 131 -0.37 24.02 -13.18
C LEU A 131 0.98 24.22 -13.89
N THR A 132 1.93 24.84 -13.21
CA THR A 132 3.26 25.07 -13.77
C THR A 132 4.33 24.50 -12.84
N LEU A 133 5.33 23.84 -13.42
CA LEU A 133 6.47 23.31 -12.67
C LEU A 133 7.77 23.94 -13.18
N ALA A 134 8.41 24.75 -12.33
CA ALA A 134 9.75 25.25 -12.54
C ALA A 134 10.64 24.81 -11.38
N GLY A 135 11.72 24.09 -11.66
CA GLY A 135 12.56 23.46 -10.62
C GLY A 135 11.96 22.13 -10.11
N GLY A 136 12.04 21.88 -8.81
CA GLY A 136 11.63 20.63 -8.19
C GLY A 136 10.26 20.69 -7.50
N LEU A 137 9.47 19.63 -7.61
CA LEU A 137 8.30 19.32 -6.76
C LEU A 137 8.60 18.04 -6.00
N THR A 138 8.40 18.04 -4.68
CA THR A 138 8.53 16.82 -3.87
C THR A 138 7.15 16.27 -3.51
N LEU A 139 6.92 14.99 -3.77
CA LEU A 139 5.75 14.25 -3.32
C LEU A 139 6.21 13.30 -2.21
N ASP A 140 5.78 13.57 -0.97
CA ASP A 140 6.22 12.82 0.21
C ASP A 140 5.06 11.97 0.74
N ALA A 141 5.22 10.65 0.69
CA ALA A 141 4.22 9.70 1.16
C ALA A 141 4.20 9.52 2.68
N GLY A 142 5.11 10.16 3.43
CA GLY A 142 5.15 10.04 4.89
C GLY A 142 5.39 8.62 5.41
N GLY A 143 5.98 7.74 4.58
CA GLY A 143 6.22 6.32 4.90
C GLY A 143 5.14 5.37 4.37
N ASP A 144 4.07 5.86 3.72
CA ASP A 144 3.02 5.02 3.14
C ASP A 144 3.27 4.78 1.63
N PRO A 145 3.77 3.61 1.20
CA PRO A 145 3.97 3.31 -0.21
C PRO A 145 2.65 3.13 -1.01
N GLY A 146 1.50 3.05 -0.33
CA GLY A 146 0.17 3.10 -0.94
C GLY A 146 -0.38 4.51 -1.15
N ALA A 147 0.35 5.53 -0.71
CA ALA A 147 -0.07 6.93 -0.80
C ALA A 147 -0.33 7.36 -2.24
N VAL A 148 -1.46 8.04 -2.47
CA VAL A 148 -1.90 8.50 -3.79
C VAL A 148 -1.89 10.02 -3.85
N PHE A 149 -1.41 10.54 -4.98
CA PHE A 149 -1.36 11.96 -5.29
C PHE A 149 -2.13 12.23 -6.58
N ILE A 150 -3.14 13.09 -6.51
CA ILE A 150 -3.92 13.51 -7.67
C ILE A 150 -3.80 15.03 -7.79
N LEU A 151 -3.21 15.50 -8.89
CA LEU A 151 -3.05 16.92 -9.18
C LEU A 151 -3.96 17.29 -10.35
N GLN A 152 -4.93 18.16 -10.10
CA GLN A 152 -5.92 18.59 -11.07
C GLN A 152 -5.59 19.99 -11.58
N ALA A 153 -5.28 20.09 -12.88
CA ALA A 153 -5.14 21.35 -13.60
C ALA A 153 -6.46 21.67 -14.31
N GLY A 154 -7.10 22.79 -13.99
CA GLY A 154 -8.33 23.22 -14.64
C GLY A 154 -8.14 23.57 -16.14
N SER A 155 -6.91 23.89 -16.54
CA SER A 155 -6.56 24.14 -17.94
C SER A 155 -5.34 23.33 -18.38
N THR A 156 -4.13 23.89 -18.33
CA THR A 156 -2.92 23.29 -18.87
C THR A 156 -1.95 22.82 -17.75
N LEU A 157 -1.10 21.88 -18.11
CA LEU A 157 0.12 21.56 -17.34
C LEU A 157 1.32 22.01 -18.16
N GLY A 158 2.14 22.91 -17.59
CA GLY A 158 3.38 23.36 -18.18
C GLY A 158 4.58 23.03 -17.32
N THR A 159 5.66 22.48 -17.88
CA THR A 159 6.90 22.33 -17.15
C THR A 159 8.03 23.11 -17.81
N ALA A 160 8.87 23.76 -17.02
CA ALA A 160 10.09 24.41 -17.52
C ALA A 160 11.15 23.35 -17.86
N ALA A 161 12.13 23.75 -18.67
CA ALA A 161 13.28 22.89 -18.97
C ALA A 161 14.02 22.50 -17.68
N GLY A 162 14.43 21.22 -17.56
CA GLY A 162 15.15 20.69 -16.41
C GLY A 162 14.34 20.56 -15.12
N SER A 163 13.03 20.84 -15.14
CA SER A 163 12.18 20.65 -13.97
C SER A 163 12.00 19.17 -13.64
N HIS A 164 11.72 18.85 -12.37
CA HIS A 164 11.63 17.47 -11.96
C HIS A 164 10.63 17.25 -10.82
N VAL A 165 10.05 16.06 -10.79
CA VAL A 165 9.25 15.56 -9.67
C VAL A 165 10.09 14.56 -8.89
N GLN A 166 10.28 14.83 -7.59
CA GLN A 166 10.98 13.95 -6.67
C GLN A 166 9.96 13.19 -5.81
N LEU A 167 10.19 11.89 -5.61
CA LEU A 167 9.40 11.05 -4.71
C LEU A 167 10.16 10.84 -3.42
N ALA A 168 9.49 11.02 -2.29
CA ALA A 168 10.04 10.88 -0.94
C ALA A 168 9.11 10.03 -0.06
N GLY A 169 9.59 9.58 1.08
CA GLY A 169 8.79 8.88 2.08
C GLY A 169 8.08 7.63 1.57
N GLY A 170 8.62 6.94 0.57
CA GLY A 170 7.99 5.75 -0.01
C GLY A 170 6.98 6.02 -1.12
N ALA A 171 6.80 7.29 -1.56
CA ALA A 171 5.92 7.63 -2.67
C ALA A 171 6.28 6.86 -3.94
N GLN A 172 5.28 6.42 -4.70
CA GLN A 172 5.46 5.62 -5.90
C GLN A 172 4.88 6.32 -7.13
N ALA A 173 5.61 6.33 -8.25
CA ALA A 173 5.21 7.00 -9.49
C ALA A 173 3.88 6.46 -10.06
N CYS A 174 3.57 5.19 -9.86
CA CYS A 174 2.32 4.56 -10.27
C CYS A 174 1.07 5.11 -9.54
N ASN A 175 1.26 5.74 -8.36
CA ASN A 175 0.22 6.34 -7.54
C ASN A 175 0.13 7.87 -7.71
N VAL A 176 0.82 8.43 -8.70
CA VAL A 176 0.77 9.86 -9.02
C VAL A 176 -0.02 10.07 -10.30
N PHE A 177 -1.04 10.93 -10.25
CA PHE A 177 -1.93 11.21 -11.37
C PHE A 177 -2.01 12.72 -11.62
N TRP A 178 -1.78 13.12 -12.85
CA TRP A 178 -1.88 14.49 -13.35
C TRP A 178 -3.11 14.58 -14.24
N GLN A 179 -4.22 15.05 -13.71
CA GLN A 179 -5.40 15.36 -14.53
C GLN A 179 -5.22 16.76 -15.14
N VAL A 180 -5.32 16.86 -16.46
CA VAL A 180 -5.07 18.10 -17.19
C VAL A 180 -6.30 18.46 -18.04
N GLY A 181 -6.93 19.59 -17.75
CA GLY A 181 -8.18 20.03 -18.36
C GLY A 181 -8.06 20.34 -19.88
N SER A 182 -6.85 20.54 -20.38
CA SER A 182 -6.56 20.74 -21.78
C SER A 182 -5.29 19.98 -22.18
N SER A 183 -4.18 20.67 -22.45
CA SER A 183 -2.94 20.09 -22.95
C SER A 183 -1.83 20.15 -21.91
N ALA A 184 -0.93 19.15 -21.93
CA ALA A 184 0.33 19.17 -21.20
C ALA A 184 1.50 19.53 -22.15
N THR A 185 2.35 20.45 -21.72
CA THR A 185 3.59 20.81 -22.42
C THR A 185 4.77 20.65 -21.49
N LEU A 186 5.64 19.69 -21.80
CA LEU A 186 6.80 19.38 -20.96
C LEU A 186 8.06 20.00 -21.56
N GLY A 187 8.72 20.84 -20.79
CA GLY A 187 9.98 21.49 -21.19
C GLY A 187 11.12 20.47 -21.37
N ALA A 188 12.06 20.81 -22.22
CA ALA A 188 13.21 19.94 -22.52
C ALA A 188 13.92 19.45 -21.27
N THR A 189 14.37 18.20 -21.27
CA THR A 189 15.10 17.56 -20.17
C THR A 189 14.34 17.50 -18.83
N SER A 190 13.04 17.78 -18.82
CA SER A 190 12.24 17.64 -17.61
C SER A 190 12.02 16.17 -17.26
N SER A 191 11.85 15.88 -15.95
CA SER A 191 11.66 14.53 -15.44
C SER A 191 10.37 14.46 -14.62
N LEU A 192 9.33 13.85 -15.17
CA LEU A 192 8.04 13.65 -14.50
C LEU A 192 7.91 12.25 -13.90
N ARG A 193 7.16 12.20 -12.81
CA ARG A 193 6.71 10.97 -12.16
C ARG A 193 5.19 10.93 -12.21
N GLY A 194 4.62 9.79 -12.62
CA GLY A 194 3.18 9.57 -12.61
C GLY A 194 2.54 9.56 -14.00
N THR A 195 1.23 9.31 -13.99
CA THR A 195 0.39 9.20 -15.19
C THR A 195 -0.22 10.55 -15.52
N ILE A 196 0.03 11.05 -16.72
CA ILE A 196 -0.61 12.25 -17.27
C ILE A 196 -1.89 11.83 -18.00
N LEU A 197 -3.01 12.38 -17.57
CA LEU A 197 -4.35 12.20 -18.17
C LEU A 197 -4.74 13.56 -18.76
N ALA A 198 -4.40 13.81 -20.03
CA ALA A 198 -4.69 15.07 -20.68
C ALA A 198 -5.99 14.98 -21.51
N SER A 199 -6.84 16.01 -21.39
CA SER A 199 -8.04 16.08 -22.21
C SER A 199 -7.71 16.21 -23.70
N THR A 200 -6.70 17.00 -24.03
CA THR A 200 -6.35 17.27 -25.44
C THR A 200 -5.02 16.60 -25.80
N SER A 201 -3.91 17.30 -25.74
CA SER A 201 -2.63 16.83 -26.28
C SER A 201 -1.53 16.79 -25.21
N ILE A 202 -0.50 15.99 -25.46
CA ILE A 202 0.75 16.00 -24.68
C ILE A 202 1.90 16.26 -25.63
N SER A 203 2.64 17.36 -25.39
CA SER A 203 3.85 17.70 -26.15
C SER A 203 5.06 17.65 -25.24
N MET A 204 6.07 16.87 -25.62
CA MET A 204 7.29 16.74 -24.91
C MET A 204 8.44 17.43 -25.68
N GLY A 205 9.22 18.26 -24.98
CA GLY A 205 10.45 18.84 -25.51
C GLY A 205 11.57 17.81 -25.56
N ASP A 206 12.71 18.21 -26.07
CA ASP A 206 13.86 17.30 -26.26
C ASP A 206 14.35 16.66 -24.95
N GLY A 207 14.42 15.34 -24.91
CA GLY A 207 15.01 14.58 -23.80
C GLY A 207 14.16 14.52 -22.52
N VAL A 208 12.83 14.63 -22.60
CA VAL A 208 11.93 14.46 -21.45
C VAL A 208 11.94 13.01 -20.98
N THR A 209 11.90 12.83 -19.67
CA THR A 209 11.72 11.51 -19.05
C THR A 209 10.41 11.43 -18.28
N ILE A 210 9.58 10.44 -18.57
CA ILE A 210 8.38 10.12 -17.80
C ILE A 210 8.52 8.70 -17.22
N ASP A 211 8.55 8.62 -15.87
CA ASP A 211 8.33 7.37 -15.16
C ASP A 211 6.85 7.31 -14.79
N GLY A 212 6.06 6.77 -15.69
CA GLY A 212 4.61 6.88 -15.67
C GLY A 212 4.02 6.65 -17.06
N ARG A 213 3.02 7.46 -17.42
CA ARG A 213 2.31 7.36 -18.70
C ARG A 213 1.99 8.73 -19.27
N ALA A 214 1.95 8.82 -20.59
CA ALA A 214 1.47 9.98 -21.35
C ALA A 214 0.19 9.59 -22.11
N LEU A 215 -0.98 9.89 -21.54
CA LEU A 215 -2.28 9.49 -22.07
C LEU A 215 -3.09 10.72 -22.47
N ALA A 216 -3.22 10.95 -23.78
CA ALA A 216 -3.97 12.06 -24.38
C ALA A 216 -5.32 11.55 -24.93
N ARG A 217 -6.42 12.10 -24.39
CA ARG A 217 -7.77 11.62 -24.74
C ARG A 217 -8.19 11.99 -26.16
N ASP A 218 -8.11 13.26 -26.52
CA ASP A 218 -8.66 13.72 -27.81
C ASP A 218 -7.57 14.09 -28.82
N GLY A 219 -6.38 14.45 -28.37
CA GLY A 219 -5.32 15.00 -29.19
C GLY A 219 -4.13 14.07 -29.41
N ALA A 220 -3.03 14.67 -29.81
CA ALA A 220 -1.79 13.96 -30.14
C ALA A 220 -0.86 13.81 -28.93
N VAL A 221 0.00 12.82 -28.98
CA VAL A 221 1.23 12.76 -28.18
C VAL A 221 2.44 12.97 -29.08
N THR A 222 3.25 13.99 -28.77
CA THR A 222 4.44 14.36 -29.56
C THR A 222 5.69 14.21 -28.68
N MET A 223 6.71 13.54 -29.18
CA MET A 223 7.96 13.20 -28.49
C MET A 223 9.18 13.65 -29.29
N ILE A 224 10.27 14.03 -28.58
CA ILE A 224 11.57 14.37 -29.19
C ILE A 224 12.70 13.78 -28.32
N ASN A 225 13.29 12.67 -28.72
CA ASN A 225 14.35 11.96 -27.99
C ASN A 225 13.95 11.61 -26.52
N ASP A 226 12.70 11.29 -26.29
CA ASP A 226 12.14 11.15 -24.96
C ASP A 226 12.19 9.70 -24.44
N THR A 227 12.10 9.55 -23.13
CA THR A 227 11.96 8.25 -22.50
C THR A 227 10.65 8.19 -21.70
N VAL A 228 9.75 7.30 -22.08
CA VAL A 228 8.51 7.04 -21.36
C VAL A 228 8.47 5.58 -20.95
N ARG A 229 8.29 5.32 -19.67
CA ARG A 229 8.14 3.94 -19.17
C ARG A 229 6.98 3.83 -18.20
N VAL A 230 6.18 2.79 -18.34
CA VAL A 230 5.09 2.50 -17.40
C VAL A 230 5.66 2.32 -16.00
N ALA A 231 5.24 3.18 -15.08
CA ALA A 231 5.54 3.00 -13.67
C ALA A 231 4.71 1.83 -13.12
N ARG A 232 5.39 0.88 -12.51
CA ARG A 232 4.74 -0.21 -11.78
C ARG A 232 4.84 0.07 -10.29
N CYS A 233 3.74 -0.08 -9.57
CA CYS A 233 3.79 -0.03 -8.12
C CYS A 233 4.56 -1.25 -7.61
N ALA A 234 5.51 -1.03 -6.75
CA ALA A 234 5.90 -2.05 -5.82
C ALA A 234 4.69 -2.30 -4.91
N GLY A 235 4.21 -3.51 -4.85
CA GLY A 235 3.11 -3.88 -3.95
C GLY A 235 3.50 -3.63 -2.49
N LEU A 236 2.53 -3.70 -1.60
CA LEU A 236 2.73 -3.49 -0.17
C LEU A 236 3.08 -4.80 0.54
N LEU A 237 3.81 -4.67 1.63
CA LEU A 237 3.85 -5.69 2.68
C LEU A 237 2.74 -5.36 3.67
N SER A 238 1.76 -6.22 3.79
CA SER A 238 0.60 -6.02 4.66
C SER A 238 0.27 -7.28 5.46
N SER A 239 -0.38 -7.13 6.59
CA SER A 239 -0.88 -8.24 7.37
C SER A 239 -2.22 -7.90 8.04
N THR A 240 -3.01 -8.94 8.30
CA THR A 240 -4.19 -8.83 9.15
C THR A 240 -3.83 -9.26 10.57
N ALA A 241 -4.44 -8.66 11.59
CA ALA A 241 -4.25 -9.11 12.97
C ALA A 241 -5.22 -10.23 13.31
N PRO A 242 -4.78 -11.30 14.01
CA PRO A 242 -5.69 -12.35 14.45
C PRO A 242 -6.65 -11.88 15.55
N ALA A 243 -7.86 -12.38 15.54
CA ALA A 243 -8.74 -12.27 16.70
C ALA A 243 -8.30 -13.25 17.79
N ILE A 244 -8.25 -12.79 19.04
CA ILE A 244 -7.96 -13.65 20.19
C ILE A 244 -9.25 -13.89 20.96
N ALA A 245 -9.62 -15.16 21.13
CA ALA A 245 -10.81 -15.53 21.88
C ALA A 245 -10.61 -15.25 23.38
N PRO A 246 -11.56 -14.58 24.05
CA PRO A 246 -11.52 -14.46 25.51
C PRO A 246 -11.66 -15.83 26.17
N PHE A 247 -11.12 -15.95 27.37
CA PHE A 247 -11.26 -17.19 28.15
C PHE A 247 -11.51 -16.88 29.63
N GLU A 248 -12.06 -17.85 30.33
CA GLU A 248 -12.28 -17.80 31.76
C GLU A 248 -11.47 -18.89 32.44
N ALA A 249 -10.93 -18.59 33.62
CA ALA A 249 -10.23 -19.54 34.45
C ALA A 249 -10.70 -19.46 35.89
N ARG A 250 -10.84 -20.63 36.54
CA ARG A 250 -11.15 -20.72 37.96
C ARG A 250 -9.85 -20.69 38.76
N LEU A 251 -9.72 -19.75 39.68
CA LEU A 251 -8.56 -19.65 40.55
C LEU A 251 -8.56 -20.85 41.54
N THR A 252 -7.45 -21.56 41.59
CA THR A 252 -7.29 -22.75 42.45
C THR A 252 -6.28 -22.51 43.61
N GLY A 253 -5.68 -21.32 43.67
CA GLY A 253 -4.56 -21.04 44.57
C GLY A 253 -3.22 -21.68 44.14
N LEU A 254 -3.21 -22.35 42.97
CA LEU A 254 -2.00 -22.92 42.37
C LEU A 254 -1.74 -22.28 41.02
N THR A 255 -0.50 -22.19 40.61
CA THR A 255 -0.13 -21.77 39.27
C THR A 255 -0.74 -22.73 38.24
N GLN A 256 -1.43 -22.18 37.25
CA GLN A 256 -2.11 -22.94 36.19
C GLN A 256 -1.89 -22.30 34.83
N THR A 257 -1.90 -23.13 33.78
CA THR A 257 -1.82 -22.64 32.40
C THR A 257 -3.14 -22.86 31.68
N VAL A 258 -3.72 -21.80 31.17
CA VAL A 258 -4.91 -21.82 30.33
C VAL A 258 -4.51 -21.55 28.90
N ARG A 259 -5.21 -22.16 27.94
CA ARG A 259 -4.94 -21.96 26.53
C ARG A 259 -6.17 -21.37 25.84
N THR A 260 -5.95 -20.38 24.98
CA THR A 260 -6.98 -19.78 24.16
C THR A 260 -6.64 -19.83 22.68
N ALA A 261 -7.66 -19.75 21.84
CA ALA A 261 -7.50 -19.83 20.40
C ALA A 261 -7.07 -18.47 19.81
N VAL A 262 -6.18 -18.57 18.85
CA VAL A 262 -5.78 -17.48 17.95
C VAL A 262 -6.54 -17.65 16.64
N GLY A 263 -7.24 -16.61 16.20
CA GLY A 263 -8.00 -16.60 14.94
C GLY A 263 -7.08 -16.65 13.71
N ALA A 264 -7.66 -16.87 12.55
CA ALA A 264 -6.91 -16.79 11.28
C ALA A 264 -6.41 -15.38 11.02
N TRP A 265 -5.24 -15.29 10.39
CA TRP A 265 -4.65 -14.05 9.93
C TRP A 265 -3.79 -14.31 8.70
N SER A 266 -3.36 -13.27 8.00
CA SER A 266 -2.60 -13.42 6.77
C SER A 266 -1.51 -12.36 6.66
N VAL A 267 -0.50 -12.67 5.86
CA VAL A 267 0.52 -11.73 5.40
C VAL A 267 0.53 -11.74 3.88
N THR A 268 0.57 -10.57 3.28
CA THR A 268 0.72 -10.41 1.83
C THR A 268 1.96 -9.58 1.53
N ASP A 269 2.93 -10.17 0.87
CA ASP A 269 4.09 -9.48 0.32
C ASP A 269 3.94 -9.33 -1.20
N ALA A 270 3.46 -8.17 -1.60
CA ALA A 270 3.30 -7.81 -3.00
C ALA A 270 4.41 -6.86 -3.50
N ARG A 271 5.47 -6.60 -2.70
CA ARG A 271 6.52 -5.64 -3.02
C ARG A 271 7.33 -5.98 -4.27
N GLY A 272 7.37 -7.25 -4.68
CA GLY A 272 8.07 -7.71 -5.88
C GLY A 272 9.60 -7.62 -5.82
N ASN A 273 10.17 -7.24 -4.67
CA ASN A 273 11.61 -7.04 -4.48
C ASN A 273 12.32 -8.23 -3.83
N ASN A 274 11.59 -9.28 -3.44
CA ASN A 274 12.10 -10.47 -2.79
C ASN A 274 12.95 -10.20 -1.52
N ALA A 275 12.71 -9.09 -0.83
CA ALA A 275 13.55 -8.70 0.30
C ALA A 275 13.31 -9.55 1.56
N GLY A 276 12.24 -10.36 1.59
CA GLY A 276 11.80 -11.06 2.79
C GLY A 276 11.13 -10.13 3.81
N TYR A 277 10.69 -10.70 4.94
CA TYR A 277 10.05 -9.93 6.03
C TYR A 277 10.08 -10.71 7.35
N SER A 278 9.80 -10.01 8.44
CA SER A 278 9.55 -10.63 9.74
C SER A 278 8.18 -10.22 10.29
N VAL A 279 7.54 -11.14 10.99
CA VAL A 279 6.35 -10.87 11.80
C VAL A 279 6.72 -11.02 13.26
N THR A 280 6.50 -9.97 14.02
CA THR A 280 6.80 -9.93 15.45
C THR A 280 5.54 -9.74 16.26
N VAL A 281 5.54 -10.18 17.50
CA VAL A 281 4.48 -9.94 18.47
C VAL A 281 5.05 -9.45 19.78
N ALA A 282 4.45 -8.42 20.34
CA ALA A 282 4.70 -7.95 21.69
C ALA A 282 3.41 -8.05 22.51
N ALA A 283 3.52 -8.29 23.80
CA ALA A 283 2.40 -8.35 24.71
C ALA A 283 2.58 -7.37 25.87
N GLY A 284 1.59 -6.55 26.13
CA GLY A 284 1.51 -5.76 27.35
C GLY A 284 1.34 -6.66 28.58
N ALA A 285 1.80 -6.18 29.72
CA ALA A 285 1.51 -6.88 30.99
C ALA A 285 -0.01 -6.93 31.20
N PRO A 286 -0.56 -8.07 31.70
CA PRO A 286 -1.98 -8.13 32.04
C PRO A 286 -2.33 -7.10 33.10
N THR A 287 -3.41 -6.35 32.89
CA THR A 287 -3.90 -5.34 33.83
C THR A 287 -5.35 -5.64 34.21
N VAL A 288 -5.71 -5.31 35.44
CA VAL A 288 -7.11 -5.25 35.90
C VAL A 288 -7.38 -3.82 36.36
N ASP A 289 -8.40 -3.20 35.84
CA ASP A 289 -8.76 -1.79 36.12
C ASP A 289 -7.56 -0.83 36.01
N GLY A 290 -6.64 -1.08 35.03
CA GLY A 290 -5.43 -0.31 34.83
C GLY A 290 -4.25 -0.62 35.76
N SER A 291 -4.40 -1.56 36.71
CA SER A 291 -3.35 -1.98 37.64
C SER A 291 -2.74 -3.33 37.26
N THR A 292 -1.40 -3.42 37.21
CA THR A 292 -0.66 -4.65 36.93
C THR A 292 -0.44 -5.51 38.19
N SER A 293 -0.57 -4.95 39.38
CA SER A 293 -0.23 -5.63 40.65
C SER A 293 -1.17 -6.80 40.97
N ALA A 294 -2.34 -6.86 40.36
CA ALA A 294 -3.32 -7.92 40.58
C ALA A 294 -3.03 -9.21 39.78
N ALA A 295 -2.13 -9.14 38.79
CA ALA A 295 -1.82 -10.28 37.91
C ALA A 295 -1.04 -11.41 38.58
N GLY A 296 -0.43 -11.12 39.75
CA GLY A 296 0.44 -12.06 40.46
C GLY A 296 1.88 -12.14 39.89
N THR A 297 2.75 -12.75 40.68
CA THR A 297 4.17 -12.94 40.26
C THR A 297 4.30 -14.14 39.32
N GLY A 298 4.91 -13.92 38.15
CA GLY A 298 5.12 -14.96 37.13
C GLY A 298 3.97 -15.13 36.14
N ALA A 299 3.01 -14.19 36.07
CA ALA A 299 2.06 -14.12 34.98
C ALA A 299 2.81 -13.98 33.63
N GLY A 300 2.42 -14.76 32.64
CA GLY A 300 3.11 -14.78 31.35
C GLY A 300 2.24 -15.34 30.23
N MET A 301 2.64 -15.06 29.02
CA MET A 301 1.99 -15.57 27.81
C MET A 301 3.02 -16.23 26.90
N THR A 302 2.65 -17.35 26.28
CA THR A 302 3.48 -18.03 25.28
C THR A 302 2.64 -18.27 24.05
N LEU A 303 3.11 -17.79 22.92
CA LEU A 303 2.49 -18.04 21.62
C LEU A 303 3.25 -19.14 20.88
N THR A 304 2.53 -20.13 20.41
CA THR A 304 3.04 -21.17 19.51
C THR A 304 2.56 -20.80 18.09
N PRO A 305 3.43 -20.30 17.21
CA PRO A 305 3.03 -19.91 15.86
C PRO A 305 2.55 -21.08 15.02
N VAL A 306 1.57 -20.87 14.17
CA VAL A 306 1.05 -21.84 13.22
C VAL A 306 1.87 -21.79 11.94
N THR A 307 2.14 -22.94 11.33
CA THR A 307 2.82 -23.01 10.03
C THR A 307 1.95 -22.34 8.95
N PRO A 308 2.47 -21.34 8.22
CA PRO A 308 1.73 -20.67 7.17
C PRO A 308 1.54 -21.57 5.95
N THR A 309 0.44 -21.34 5.24
CA THR A 309 0.14 -21.99 3.96
C THR A 309 -0.03 -20.94 2.86
N PRO A 310 0.30 -21.26 1.58
CA PRO A 310 0.07 -20.30 0.51
C PRO A 310 -1.42 -19.96 0.40
N ALA A 311 -1.74 -18.68 0.30
CA ALA A 311 -3.09 -18.22 -0.01
C ALA A 311 -3.51 -18.68 -1.42
N SER A 312 -4.82 -18.80 -1.67
CA SER A 312 -5.34 -19.19 -2.97
C SER A 312 -4.80 -18.30 -4.09
N GLY A 313 -4.21 -18.91 -5.11
CA GLY A 313 -3.60 -18.21 -6.25
C GLY A 313 -2.18 -17.70 -6.02
N ASN A 314 -1.57 -17.97 -4.86
CA ASN A 314 -0.16 -17.65 -4.64
C ASN A 314 0.74 -18.70 -5.34
N PRO A 315 1.53 -18.30 -6.37
CA PRO A 315 2.43 -19.22 -7.07
C PRO A 315 3.76 -19.45 -6.34
N ALA A 316 4.01 -18.79 -5.22
CA ALA A 316 5.29 -18.87 -4.51
C ALA A 316 5.52 -20.28 -3.96
N ALA A 317 6.68 -20.85 -4.30
CA ALA A 317 7.04 -22.20 -3.88
C ALA A 317 7.59 -22.26 -2.46
N THR A 318 8.13 -21.16 -1.93
CA THR A 318 8.78 -21.08 -0.63
C THR A 318 8.20 -19.96 0.20
N GLY A 319 7.63 -20.28 1.35
CA GLY A 319 6.94 -19.37 2.24
C GLY A 319 7.74 -18.93 3.45
N PRO A 320 7.10 -18.11 4.28
CA PRO A 320 7.64 -17.78 5.58
C PRO A 320 7.70 -19.03 6.47
N VAL A 321 8.65 -19.04 7.38
CA VAL A 321 8.84 -20.10 8.36
C VAL A 321 8.27 -19.64 9.71
N ALA A 322 7.43 -20.47 10.33
CA ALA A 322 6.96 -20.24 11.68
C ALA A 322 8.11 -20.48 12.68
N MET A 323 8.23 -19.60 13.67
CA MET A 323 9.23 -19.74 14.74
C MET A 323 8.78 -20.77 15.80
N PRO A 324 9.71 -21.30 16.61
CA PRO A 324 9.36 -22.05 17.81
C PRO A 324 8.45 -21.23 18.76
N PRO A 325 7.82 -21.87 19.77
CA PRO A 325 7.02 -21.16 20.76
C PRO A 325 7.77 -19.99 21.39
N GLN A 326 7.16 -18.81 21.43
CA GLN A 326 7.74 -17.56 21.92
C GLN A 326 7.09 -17.14 23.23
N VAL A 327 7.89 -16.84 24.24
CA VAL A 327 7.43 -16.16 25.44
C VAL A 327 7.22 -14.69 25.10
N LEU A 328 6.01 -14.20 25.33
CA LEU A 328 5.62 -12.84 24.98
C LEU A 328 5.94 -11.87 26.12
N SER A 329 6.48 -10.72 25.77
CA SER A 329 6.77 -9.62 26.67
C SER A 329 6.53 -8.29 25.96
N THR A 330 6.83 -7.18 26.61
CA THR A 330 6.83 -5.85 25.96
C THR A 330 7.90 -5.73 24.87
N THR A 331 8.93 -6.59 24.90
CA THR A 331 9.88 -6.70 23.78
C THR A 331 9.27 -7.61 22.72
N ALA A 332 9.27 -7.13 21.48
CA ALA A 332 8.73 -7.87 20.35
C ALA A 332 9.54 -9.15 20.07
N ALA A 333 8.85 -10.28 19.97
CA ALA A 333 9.42 -11.58 19.60
C ALA A 333 9.02 -11.95 18.17
N THR A 334 9.94 -12.44 17.36
CA THR A 334 9.64 -12.90 16.00
C THR A 334 8.87 -14.21 16.05
N ILE A 335 7.72 -14.27 15.36
CA ILE A 335 6.84 -15.44 15.29
C ILE A 335 6.82 -16.09 13.91
N ALA A 336 7.15 -15.34 12.87
CA ALA A 336 7.36 -15.87 11.53
C ALA A 336 8.36 -14.99 10.77
N SER A 337 9.12 -15.57 9.86
CA SER A 337 10.04 -14.84 8.99
C SER A 337 10.11 -15.46 7.61
N ALA A 338 10.32 -14.63 6.60
CA ALA A 338 10.68 -15.00 5.24
C ALA A 338 12.04 -14.39 4.93
N ASP A 339 12.98 -15.21 4.50
CA ASP A 339 14.29 -14.76 4.05
C ASP A 339 14.21 -14.08 2.67
N ALA A 340 15.26 -13.37 2.28
CA ALA A 340 15.36 -12.82 0.93
C ALA A 340 15.18 -13.93 -0.13
N GLY A 341 14.34 -13.69 -1.11
CA GLY A 341 13.97 -14.68 -2.14
C GLY A 341 12.77 -15.56 -1.79
N THR A 342 12.20 -15.41 -0.58
CA THR A 342 11.06 -16.23 -0.12
C THR A 342 9.90 -15.36 0.38
N GLY A 343 8.72 -15.96 0.61
CA GLY A 343 7.59 -15.30 1.26
C GLY A 343 6.79 -14.35 0.37
N GLN A 344 7.08 -14.23 -0.92
CA GLN A 344 6.26 -13.42 -1.83
C GLN A 344 4.83 -13.95 -1.95
N GLY A 345 3.89 -13.03 -2.23
CA GLY A 345 2.48 -13.33 -2.37
C GLY A 345 1.75 -13.40 -1.04
N GLY A 346 0.55 -13.97 -1.05
CA GLY A 346 -0.28 -14.13 0.13
C GLY A 346 0.03 -15.41 0.90
N TRP A 347 0.07 -15.33 2.22
CA TRP A 347 0.29 -16.46 3.12
C TRP A 347 -0.72 -16.43 4.25
N ASP A 348 -1.43 -17.54 4.43
CA ASP A 348 -2.47 -17.70 5.42
C ASP A 348 -1.94 -18.46 6.64
N PHE A 349 -2.20 -17.92 7.82
CA PHE A 349 -1.99 -18.55 9.11
C PHE A 349 -3.34 -18.99 9.62
N ALA A 350 -3.58 -20.29 9.61
CA ALA A 350 -4.89 -20.84 9.94
C ALA A 350 -5.29 -20.53 11.39
N ALA A 351 -6.59 -20.39 11.63
CA ALA A 351 -7.13 -20.32 12.98
C ALA A 351 -6.86 -21.63 13.72
N ASP A 352 -6.66 -21.53 15.03
CA ASP A 352 -6.63 -22.72 15.90
C ASP A 352 -7.91 -23.52 15.80
N SER A 353 -7.78 -24.83 15.60
CA SER A 353 -8.89 -25.76 15.51
C SER A 353 -8.86 -26.80 16.64
N GLY A 354 -10.01 -27.09 17.22
CA GLY A 354 -10.15 -28.14 18.24
C GLY A 354 -9.42 -27.84 19.53
N VAL A 355 -8.63 -28.82 20.02
CA VAL A 355 -7.90 -28.74 21.30
C VAL A 355 -6.53 -28.07 21.20
N ALA A 356 -5.98 -27.90 20.00
CA ALA A 356 -4.70 -27.23 19.77
C ALA A 356 -4.93 -25.71 19.81
N LYS A 357 -4.67 -25.08 20.94
CA LYS A 357 -4.77 -23.64 21.12
C LYS A 357 -3.38 -23.04 21.25
N SER A 358 -3.08 -22.05 20.41
CA SER A 358 -1.74 -21.50 20.22
C SER A 358 -1.28 -20.57 21.34
N LEU A 359 -2.20 -19.85 21.98
CA LEU A 359 -1.84 -18.91 23.04
C LEU A 359 -2.04 -19.56 24.43
N ALA A 360 -0.94 -19.80 25.12
CA ALA A 360 -0.91 -20.25 26.51
C ALA A 360 -0.74 -19.05 27.46
N VAL A 361 -1.56 -18.99 28.50
CA VAL A 361 -1.48 -17.94 29.52
C VAL A 361 -1.25 -18.60 30.88
N VAL A 362 -0.20 -18.19 31.57
CA VAL A 362 0.13 -18.64 32.92
C VAL A 362 -0.60 -17.71 33.90
N ILE A 363 -1.40 -18.33 34.76
CA ILE A 363 -2.10 -17.68 35.87
C ILE A 363 -1.40 -18.12 37.15
N PRO A 364 -0.71 -17.21 37.83
CA PRO A 364 -0.03 -17.52 39.09
C PRO A 364 -1.00 -17.90 40.19
N GLY A 365 -0.53 -18.67 41.19
CA GLY A 365 -1.37 -19.07 42.32
C GLY A 365 -1.78 -17.92 43.26
N ASP A 366 -1.05 -16.80 43.20
CA ASP A 366 -1.32 -15.54 43.91
C ASP A 366 -2.14 -14.52 43.13
N ALA A 367 -2.64 -14.88 41.94
CA ALA A 367 -3.48 -14.01 41.14
C ALA A 367 -4.79 -13.68 41.86
N SER A 368 -5.21 -12.43 41.80
CA SER A 368 -6.49 -11.96 42.33
C SER A 368 -7.64 -12.24 41.35
N ALA A 369 -8.86 -12.37 41.88
CA ALA A 369 -10.05 -12.47 41.03
C ALA A 369 -10.33 -11.13 40.34
N GLY A 370 -10.62 -11.16 39.05
CA GLY A 370 -10.93 -9.95 38.26
C GLY A 370 -10.96 -10.22 36.76
N ALA A 371 -11.32 -9.20 36.01
CA ALA A 371 -11.22 -9.19 34.56
C ALA A 371 -9.85 -8.61 34.16
N TYR A 372 -9.00 -9.43 33.56
CA TYR A 372 -7.66 -9.04 33.12
C TYR A 372 -7.69 -8.72 31.62
N GLN A 373 -6.96 -7.70 31.25
CA GLN A 373 -6.76 -7.28 29.86
C GLN A 373 -5.26 -7.22 29.53
N SER A 374 -4.91 -7.65 28.33
CA SER A 374 -3.58 -7.49 27.76
C SER A 374 -3.72 -7.20 26.26
N THR A 375 -2.87 -6.33 25.76
CA THR A 375 -2.82 -5.99 24.33
C THR A 375 -1.69 -6.78 23.69
N LEU A 376 -2.01 -7.53 22.63
CA LEU A 376 -1.02 -8.14 21.75
C LEU A 376 -0.87 -7.28 20.50
N THR A 377 0.35 -6.84 20.22
CA THR A 377 0.67 -6.03 19.04
C THR A 377 1.43 -6.89 18.04
N PHE A 378 0.82 -7.12 16.88
CA PHE A 378 1.42 -7.81 15.74
C PHE A 378 2.01 -6.77 14.80
N THR A 379 3.27 -6.94 14.41
CA THR A 379 3.96 -6.03 13.48
C THR A 379 4.61 -6.84 12.38
N THR A 380 4.36 -6.46 11.13
CA THR A 380 5.03 -7.01 9.96
C THR A 380 5.96 -5.95 9.39
N ALA A 381 7.23 -6.27 9.25
CA ALA A 381 8.26 -5.35 8.81
C ALA A 381 9.22 -6.00 7.80
N PRO A 382 9.84 -5.23 6.88
CA PRO A 382 10.96 -5.72 6.10
C PRO A 382 12.10 -6.16 7.05
N PRO A 383 13.06 -7.01 6.59
CA PRO A 383 14.20 -7.40 7.41
C PRO A 383 14.99 -6.16 7.82
N ALA A 384 15.55 -6.19 9.03
CA ALA A 384 16.49 -5.17 9.45
C ALA A 384 17.70 -5.17 8.52
N SER A 385 18.03 -4.00 8.00
CA SER A 385 19.18 -3.76 7.11
C SER A 385 20.50 -3.89 7.87
#